data_6b472e601a103582aa642d4c2e1f7816
#
_entry.id   6b472e601a103582aa642d4c2e1f7816
#
_cell.length_a   1.000
_cell.length_b   1.000
_cell.length_c   1.000
_cell.angle_alpha   90.00
_cell.angle_beta   90.00
_cell.angle_gamma   90.00
#
_symmetry.space_group_name_H-M   'P 1'
#
loop_
_entity.id
_entity.type
_entity.pdbx_description
1 polymer ?
#
loop_
_entity_poly.entity_id
_entity_poly.type
_entity_poly.pdbx_seq_one_letter_code
_entity_poly.pdbx_strand_id
1 'polypeptide(L)'
;LGIMPNAEAYKPAYSNYIRNGLFVQFTRVELGKQNTEAHMQNRKLIAEWCYEKGAANGIIEKKMRDGKTYFVVNDYEALRGLFAQLLAEIQRIKSEGDYAAGKDLVETYAVNIDPQLHKEVLERYAALNLKPYGGFVNPNIVPVEKDGKIVDYKIEYVDNYLQQQLDYGKKYRTL
;
A
#
# COMPACT_ATOMS: atom_id res chain seq x y z
N LEU A 1 -3.94 13.73 7.29
CA LEU A 1 -3.20 14.36 6.16
C LEU A 1 -3.17 15.89 6.23
N GLY A 2 -4.17 16.54 6.84
CA GLY A 2 -4.11 17.98 7.18
C GLY A 2 -3.06 18.36 8.23
N ILE A 3 -2.39 17.37 8.80
CA ILE A 3 -1.38 17.53 9.86
C ILE A 3 0.05 17.50 9.28
N MET A 4 0.24 17.08 8.04
CA MET A 4 1.57 17.04 7.43
C MET A 4 2.12 18.48 7.26
N PRO A 5 3.33 18.76 7.74
CA PRO A 5 3.88 20.11 7.76
C PRO A 5 4.23 20.68 6.37
N ASN A 6 4.29 19.81 5.37
CA ASN A 6 4.58 20.17 3.98
C ASN A 6 3.50 19.62 3.06
N ALA A 7 2.70 20.50 2.45
CA ALA A 7 1.62 20.15 1.54
C ALA A 7 2.10 19.29 0.33
N GLU A 8 3.32 19.49 -0.15
CA GLU A 8 3.88 18.71 -1.26
C GLU A 8 4.22 17.27 -0.85
N ALA A 9 4.50 17.00 0.42
CA ALA A 9 4.88 15.66 0.91
C ALA A 9 3.73 14.65 0.84
N TYR A 10 2.47 15.07 0.78
CA TYR A 10 1.34 14.14 0.67
C TYR A 10 1.12 13.61 -0.74
N LYS A 11 1.55 14.30 -1.78
CA LYS A 11 1.33 13.90 -3.18
C LYS A 11 1.87 12.52 -3.51
N PRO A 12 3.15 12.19 -3.20
CA PRO A 12 3.66 10.84 -3.38
C PRO A 12 2.90 9.78 -2.58
N ALA A 13 2.47 10.11 -1.36
CA ALA A 13 1.70 9.20 -0.51
C ALA A 13 0.33 8.87 -1.13
N TYR A 14 -0.39 9.87 -1.64
CA TYR A 14 -1.68 9.70 -2.31
C TYR A 14 -1.54 8.88 -3.60
N SER A 15 -0.59 9.25 -4.47
CA SER A 15 -0.32 8.49 -5.70
C SER A 15 0.02 7.03 -5.39
N ASN A 16 0.86 6.81 -4.37
CA ASN A 16 1.24 5.47 -3.96
C ASN A 16 0.07 4.68 -3.39
N TYR A 17 -0.82 5.33 -2.64
CA TYR A 17 -2.01 4.69 -2.09
C TYR A 17 -2.97 4.23 -3.19
N ILE A 18 -3.30 5.11 -4.15
CA ILE A 18 -4.15 4.77 -5.30
C ILE A 18 -3.53 3.64 -6.12
N ARG A 19 -2.24 3.77 -6.47
CA ARG A 19 -1.52 2.73 -7.23
C ARG A 19 -1.47 1.40 -6.47
N ASN A 20 -1.29 1.44 -5.15
CA ASN A 20 -1.27 0.23 -4.34
C ASN A 20 -2.62 -0.47 -4.37
N GLY A 21 -3.73 0.26 -4.18
CA GLY A 21 -5.08 -0.29 -4.18
C GLY A 21 -5.55 -0.81 -5.55
N LEU A 22 -5.08 -0.21 -6.65
CA LEU A 22 -5.49 -0.58 -8.01
C LEU A 22 -4.52 -1.52 -8.75
N PHE A 23 -3.32 -1.75 -8.23
CA PHE A 23 -2.32 -2.61 -8.86
C PHE A 23 -1.64 -3.57 -7.89
N VAL A 24 -0.84 -3.03 -6.96
CA VAL A 24 0.12 -3.82 -6.19
C VAL A 24 -0.55 -4.90 -5.34
N GLN A 25 -1.76 -4.62 -4.84
CA GLN A 25 -2.53 -5.58 -4.06
C GLN A 25 -2.83 -6.86 -4.86
N PHE A 26 -3.08 -6.73 -6.17
CA PHE A 26 -3.52 -7.85 -7.02
C PHE A 26 -2.41 -8.88 -7.26
N THR A 27 -1.15 -8.52 -7.04
CA THR A 27 -0.03 -9.47 -7.14
C THR A 27 -0.11 -10.62 -6.15
N ARG A 28 -0.94 -10.50 -5.11
CA ARG A 28 -1.13 -11.49 -4.06
C ARG A 28 -2.41 -12.33 -4.21
N VAL A 29 -3.18 -12.05 -5.25
CA VAL A 29 -4.44 -12.74 -5.54
C VAL A 29 -4.23 -13.61 -6.76
N GLU A 30 -4.66 -14.88 -6.69
CA GLU A 30 -4.63 -15.79 -7.82
C GLU A 30 -5.59 -15.31 -8.91
N LEU A 31 -5.19 -15.41 -10.17
CA LEU A 31 -6.01 -14.96 -11.30
C LEU A 31 -7.39 -15.64 -11.30
N GLY A 32 -8.44 -14.84 -11.41
CA GLY A 32 -9.83 -15.30 -11.38
C GLY A 32 -10.40 -15.53 -9.97
N LYS A 33 -9.60 -15.34 -8.92
CA LYS A 33 -10.09 -15.37 -7.54
C LYS A 33 -10.50 -13.99 -7.06
N GLN A 34 -11.42 -13.99 -6.10
CA GLN A 34 -11.84 -12.77 -5.42
C GLN A 34 -10.80 -12.30 -4.39
N ASN A 35 -10.76 -11.01 -4.15
CA ASN A 35 -10.00 -10.44 -3.06
C ASN A 35 -10.72 -10.69 -1.73
N THR A 36 -10.15 -11.52 -0.88
CA THR A 36 -10.77 -11.96 0.38
C THR A 36 -10.07 -11.41 1.64
N GLU A 37 -8.86 -10.85 1.50
CA GLU A 37 -8.09 -10.36 2.63
C GLU A 37 -8.55 -8.94 2.99
N ALA A 38 -8.93 -8.70 4.25
CA ALA A 38 -9.60 -7.48 4.71
C ALA A 38 -8.80 -6.19 4.45
N HIS A 39 -7.48 -6.20 4.64
CA HIS A 39 -6.65 -5.02 4.36
C HIS A 39 -6.54 -4.72 2.87
N MET A 40 -6.50 -5.77 2.03
CA MET A 40 -6.48 -5.63 0.58
C MET A 40 -7.82 -5.14 0.07
N GLN A 41 -8.93 -5.65 0.60
CA GLN A 41 -10.28 -5.17 0.31
C GLN A 41 -10.43 -3.69 0.65
N ASN A 42 -10.01 -3.28 1.84
CA ASN A 42 -10.06 -1.88 2.27
C ASN A 42 -9.28 -0.95 1.32
N ARG A 43 -8.07 -1.32 0.96
CA ARG A 43 -7.24 -0.50 0.05
C ARG A 43 -7.83 -0.42 -1.35
N LYS A 44 -8.34 -1.54 -1.86
CA LYS A 44 -9.02 -1.57 -3.15
C LYS A 44 -10.28 -0.72 -3.14
N LEU A 45 -11.13 -0.90 -2.14
CA LEU A 45 -12.37 -0.12 -1.99
C LEU A 45 -12.10 1.38 -2.07
N ILE A 46 -11.19 1.88 -1.26
CA ILE A 46 -10.86 3.30 -1.23
C ILE A 46 -10.33 3.78 -2.60
N ALA A 47 -9.42 3.04 -3.20
CA ALA A 47 -8.81 3.43 -4.46
C ALA A 47 -9.79 3.35 -5.64
N GLU A 48 -10.59 2.28 -5.72
CA GLU A 48 -11.58 2.08 -6.77
C GLU A 48 -12.72 3.10 -6.68
N TRP A 49 -13.23 3.33 -5.48
CA TRP A 49 -14.26 4.33 -5.24
C TRP A 49 -13.79 5.74 -5.65
N CYS A 50 -12.58 6.11 -5.25
CA CYS A 50 -12.01 7.40 -5.63
C CYS A 50 -11.77 7.50 -7.13
N TYR A 51 -11.33 6.41 -7.76
CA TYR A 51 -11.16 6.38 -9.22
C TYR A 51 -12.51 6.56 -9.93
N GLU A 52 -13.53 5.80 -9.58
CA GLU A 52 -14.86 5.90 -10.20
C GLU A 52 -15.45 7.30 -10.05
N LYS A 53 -15.45 7.86 -8.83
CA LYS A 53 -16.01 9.20 -8.57
C LYS A 53 -15.17 10.34 -9.15
N GLY A 54 -13.88 10.12 -9.31
CA GLY A 54 -12.94 11.14 -9.80
C GLY A 54 -12.67 11.10 -11.30
N ALA A 55 -12.96 9.99 -11.98
CA ALA A 55 -12.59 9.80 -13.39
C ALA A 55 -13.28 10.81 -14.33
N ALA A 56 -14.57 11.05 -14.15
CA ALA A 56 -15.33 11.99 -15.00
C ALA A 56 -14.81 13.42 -14.93
N ASN A 57 -14.22 13.81 -13.81
CA ASN A 57 -13.64 15.13 -13.58
C ASN A 57 -12.11 15.16 -13.80
N GLY A 58 -11.53 14.07 -14.31
CA GLY A 58 -10.09 13.98 -14.58
C GLY A 58 -9.20 13.98 -13.32
N ILE A 59 -9.77 13.76 -12.13
CA ILE A 59 -9.01 13.74 -10.86
C ILE A 59 -8.03 12.57 -10.85
N ILE A 60 -8.51 11.39 -11.26
CA ILE A 60 -7.69 10.20 -11.50
C ILE A 60 -7.98 9.73 -12.92
N GLU A 61 -6.93 9.53 -13.70
CA GLU A 61 -7.04 9.13 -15.08
C GLU A 61 -6.39 7.78 -15.33
N LYS A 62 -7.10 6.86 -16.02
CA LYS A 62 -6.54 5.61 -16.53
C LYS A 62 -5.88 5.87 -17.87
N LYS A 63 -4.57 5.74 -17.95
CA LYS A 63 -3.77 5.95 -19.17
C LYS A 63 -3.13 4.66 -19.65
N MET A 64 -3.06 4.53 -20.97
CA MET A 64 -2.27 3.48 -21.63
C MET A 64 -0.95 4.07 -22.12
N ARG A 65 0.16 3.44 -21.76
CA ARG A 65 1.49 3.78 -22.28
C ARG A 65 2.27 2.49 -22.54
N ASP A 66 2.81 2.35 -23.73
CA ASP A 66 3.58 1.17 -24.16
C ASP A 66 2.85 -0.16 -23.85
N GLY A 67 1.55 -0.20 -24.15
CA GLY A 67 0.68 -1.36 -23.90
C GLY A 67 0.40 -1.67 -22.44
N LYS A 68 0.76 -0.77 -21.50
CA LYS A 68 0.57 -0.94 -20.06
C LYS A 68 -0.40 0.09 -19.50
N THR A 69 -1.21 -0.34 -18.56
CA THR A 69 -2.16 0.51 -17.83
C THR A 69 -1.46 1.27 -16.71
N TYR A 70 -1.82 2.55 -16.56
CA TYR A 70 -1.40 3.43 -15.48
C TYR A 70 -2.59 4.19 -14.93
N PHE A 71 -2.60 4.45 -13.62
CA PHE A 71 -3.50 5.40 -12.99
C PHE A 71 -2.70 6.62 -12.54
N VAL A 72 -3.13 7.79 -13.00
CA VAL A 72 -2.44 9.05 -12.77
C VAL A 72 -3.35 9.98 -11.99
N VAL A 73 -2.88 10.46 -10.86
CA VAL A 73 -3.57 11.49 -10.07
C VAL A 73 -3.17 12.86 -10.63
N ASN A 74 -4.14 13.58 -11.19
CA ASN A 74 -3.93 14.91 -11.77
C ASN A 74 -4.28 16.04 -10.79
N ASP A 75 -5.25 15.82 -9.89
CA ASP A 75 -5.68 16.80 -8.89
C ASP A 75 -5.69 16.19 -7.48
N TYR A 76 -4.71 16.56 -6.68
CA TYR A 76 -4.53 16.01 -5.34
C TYR A 76 -5.48 16.63 -4.30
N GLU A 77 -5.86 17.90 -4.48
CA GLU A 77 -6.81 18.54 -3.57
C GLU A 77 -8.21 17.99 -3.79
N ALA A 78 -8.61 17.81 -5.04
CA ALA A 78 -9.87 17.15 -5.36
C ALA A 78 -9.88 15.69 -4.90
N LEU A 79 -8.77 14.93 -5.03
CA LEU A 79 -8.66 13.59 -4.48
C LEU A 79 -8.81 13.58 -2.95
N ARG A 80 -8.25 14.54 -2.25
CA ARG A 80 -8.45 14.72 -0.81
C ARG A 80 -9.93 14.93 -0.47
N GLY A 81 -10.63 15.70 -1.31
CA GLY A 81 -12.08 15.88 -1.21
C GLY A 81 -12.86 14.55 -1.37
N LEU A 82 -12.43 13.69 -2.29
CA LEU A 82 -13.03 12.36 -2.45
C LEU A 82 -12.79 11.46 -1.23
N PHE A 83 -11.62 11.46 -0.64
CA PHE A 83 -11.37 10.75 0.61
C PHE A 83 -12.28 11.23 1.75
N ALA A 84 -12.50 12.54 1.86
CA ALA A 84 -13.40 13.09 2.86
C ALA A 84 -14.86 12.67 2.64
N GLN A 85 -15.33 12.64 1.39
CA GLN A 85 -16.66 12.17 1.02
C GLN A 85 -16.85 10.69 1.36
N LEU A 86 -15.91 9.83 1.00
CA LEU A 86 -15.98 8.41 1.35
C LEU A 86 -15.96 8.20 2.86
N LEU A 87 -15.13 8.94 3.58
CA LEU A 87 -15.09 8.88 5.04
C LEU A 87 -16.43 9.28 5.66
N ALA A 88 -17.07 10.34 5.15
CA ALA A 88 -18.39 10.79 5.62
C ALA A 88 -19.45 9.70 5.40
N GLU A 89 -19.45 9.06 4.23
CA GLU A 89 -20.37 7.97 3.92
C GLU A 89 -20.15 6.74 4.84
N ILE A 90 -18.91 6.35 5.06
CA ILE A 90 -18.58 5.25 6.00
C ILE A 90 -19.05 5.59 7.43
N GLN A 91 -18.86 6.84 7.86
CA GLN A 91 -19.34 7.27 9.17
C GLN A 91 -20.85 7.27 9.26
N ARG A 92 -21.56 7.70 8.22
CA ARG A 92 -23.03 7.62 8.13
C ARG A 92 -23.48 6.16 8.27
N ILE A 93 -22.95 5.26 7.42
CA ILE A 93 -23.26 3.81 7.45
C ILE A 93 -23.09 3.24 8.86
N LYS A 94 -21.99 3.56 9.52
CA LYS A 94 -21.69 3.08 10.87
C LYS A 94 -22.65 3.65 11.92
N SER A 95 -22.92 4.95 11.87
CA SER A 95 -23.76 5.63 12.88
C SER A 95 -25.25 5.25 12.77
N GLU A 96 -25.72 4.97 11.56
CA GLU A 96 -27.10 4.58 11.30
C GLU A 96 -27.32 3.06 11.35
N GLY A 97 -26.26 2.27 11.41
CA GLY A 97 -26.34 0.81 11.33
C GLY A 97 -26.82 0.31 9.97
N ASP A 98 -26.54 1.06 8.90
CA ASP A 98 -26.98 0.77 7.52
C ASP A 98 -26.19 -0.39 6.92
N TYR A 99 -26.54 -1.60 7.32
CA TYR A 99 -25.87 -2.82 6.84
C TYR A 99 -25.98 -2.99 5.32
N ALA A 100 -27.12 -2.60 4.72
CA ALA A 100 -27.33 -2.77 3.29
C ALA A 100 -26.36 -1.90 2.47
N ALA A 101 -26.21 -0.63 2.82
CA ALA A 101 -25.25 0.27 2.19
C ALA A 101 -23.80 -0.16 2.43
N GLY A 102 -23.49 -0.64 3.63
CA GLY A 102 -22.15 -1.17 3.93
C GLY A 102 -21.81 -2.41 3.09
N LYS A 103 -22.75 -3.33 2.94
CA LYS A 103 -22.60 -4.51 2.11
C LYS A 103 -22.40 -4.12 0.64
N ASP A 104 -23.25 -3.24 0.09
CA ASP A 104 -23.16 -2.77 -1.29
C ASP A 104 -21.81 -2.10 -1.58
N LEU A 105 -21.34 -1.25 -0.67
CA LEU A 105 -20.04 -0.59 -0.79
C LEU A 105 -18.89 -1.61 -0.91
N VAL A 106 -18.91 -2.65 -0.08
CA VAL A 106 -17.88 -3.72 -0.10
C VAL A 106 -17.99 -4.58 -1.35
N GLU A 107 -19.18 -5.04 -1.73
CA GLU A 107 -19.40 -5.89 -2.89
C GLU A 107 -19.04 -5.16 -4.19
N THR A 108 -19.37 -3.88 -4.29
CA THR A 108 -19.08 -3.07 -5.48
C THR A 108 -17.58 -2.78 -5.63
N TYR A 109 -16.91 -2.36 -4.56
CA TYR A 109 -15.57 -1.77 -4.68
C TYR A 109 -14.42 -2.61 -4.12
N ALA A 110 -14.69 -3.59 -3.25
CA ALA A 110 -13.62 -4.28 -2.54
C ALA A 110 -13.28 -5.67 -3.10
N VAL A 111 -14.28 -6.43 -3.55
CA VAL A 111 -14.18 -7.87 -3.75
C VAL A 111 -13.70 -8.24 -5.15
N ASN A 112 -14.34 -7.67 -6.17
CA ASN A 112 -14.11 -8.04 -7.56
C ASN A 112 -12.92 -7.28 -8.17
N ILE A 113 -12.08 -7.98 -8.91
CA ILE A 113 -10.94 -7.40 -9.63
C ILE A 113 -11.22 -7.51 -11.12
N ASP A 114 -10.99 -6.45 -11.89
CA ASP A 114 -11.05 -6.49 -13.35
C ASP A 114 -10.10 -7.57 -13.88
N PRO A 115 -10.58 -8.60 -14.61
CA PRO A 115 -9.75 -9.74 -15.00
C PRO A 115 -8.61 -9.37 -15.95
N GLN A 116 -8.81 -8.38 -16.82
CA GLN A 116 -7.78 -7.94 -17.78
C GLN A 116 -6.67 -7.19 -17.05
N LEU A 117 -7.05 -6.27 -16.17
CA LEU A 117 -6.10 -5.54 -15.34
C LEU A 117 -5.34 -6.49 -14.41
N HIS A 118 -6.04 -7.46 -13.81
CA HIS A 118 -5.41 -8.45 -12.93
C HIS A 118 -4.36 -9.29 -13.66
N LYS A 119 -4.68 -9.79 -14.87
CA LYS A 119 -3.73 -10.51 -15.70
C LYS A 119 -2.52 -9.66 -16.04
N GLU A 120 -2.74 -8.42 -16.50
CA GLU A 120 -1.65 -7.48 -16.80
C GLU A 120 -0.74 -7.25 -15.59
N VAL A 121 -1.33 -7.05 -14.40
CA VAL A 121 -0.56 -6.84 -13.17
C VAL A 121 0.31 -8.04 -12.82
N LEU A 122 -0.24 -9.25 -12.91
CA LEU A 122 0.53 -10.47 -12.63
C LEU A 122 1.67 -10.68 -13.63
N GLU A 123 1.44 -10.45 -14.92
CA GLU A 123 2.47 -10.53 -15.96
C GLU A 123 3.59 -9.50 -15.72
N ARG A 124 3.23 -8.26 -15.40
CA ARG A 124 4.20 -7.20 -15.08
C ARG A 124 5.02 -7.53 -13.83
N TYR A 125 4.37 -8.09 -12.82
CA TYR A 125 5.05 -8.49 -11.58
C TYR A 125 6.01 -9.65 -11.81
N ALA A 126 5.59 -10.67 -12.55
CA ALA A 126 6.44 -11.80 -12.90
C ALA A 126 7.68 -11.36 -13.70
N ALA A 127 7.53 -10.41 -14.63
CA ALA A 127 8.63 -9.88 -15.42
C ALA A 127 9.71 -9.14 -14.61
N LEU A 128 9.37 -8.67 -13.39
CA LEU A 128 10.34 -8.03 -12.49
C LEU A 128 11.33 -9.03 -11.88
N ASN A 129 11.02 -10.33 -11.92
CA ASN A 129 11.83 -11.40 -11.33
C ASN A 129 12.33 -11.08 -9.91
N LEU A 130 11.42 -10.55 -9.09
CA LEU A 130 11.74 -10.16 -7.72
C LEU A 130 12.04 -11.40 -6.88
N LYS A 131 13.07 -11.31 -6.06
CA LYS A 131 13.35 -12.35 -5.06
C LYS A 131 12.18 -12.47 -4.07
N PRO A 132 11.96 -13.68 -3.52
CA PRO A 132 10.99 -13.86 -2.44
C PRO A 132 11.24 -12.87 -1.30
N TYR A 133 10.18 -12.51 -0.61
CA TYR A 133 10.28 -11.63 0.55
C TYR A 133 11.24 -12.20 1.59
N GLY A 134 12.30 -11.45 1.87
CA GLY A 134 13.38 -11.84 2.77
C GLY A 134 13.25 -11.32 4.21
N GLY A 135 12.17 -10.61 4.53
CA GLY A 135 11.98 -9.98 5.84
C GLY A 135 12.57 -8.58 5.95
N PHE A 136 12.57 -8.05 7.17
CA PHE A 136 13.13 -6.72 7.46
C PHE A 136 14.58 -6.85 7.93
N VAL A 137 15.43 -5.97 7.44
CA VAL A 137 16.76 -5.74 8.02
C VAL A 137 16.62 -4.80 9.19
N ASN A 138 17.09 -5.21 10.36
CA ASN A 138 17.07 -4.40 11.57
C ASN A 138 18.37 -3.60 11.69
N PRO A 139 18.35 -2.36 12.15
CA PRO A 139 19.57 -1.64 12.48
C PRO A 139 20.26 -2.31 13.69
N ASN A 140 21.59 -2.39 13.64
CA ASN A 140 22.40 -2.77 14.80
C ASN A 140 22.64 -1.55 15.67
N ILE A 141 22.33 -1.67 16.95
CA ILE A 141 22.66 -0.66 17.97
C ILE A 141 24.00 -1.08 18.60
N VAL A 142 25.04 -0.34 18.29
CA VAL A 142 26.40 -0.63 18.75
C VAL A 142 26.77 0.37 19.84
N PRO A 143 27.11 -0.08 21.07
CA PRO A 143 27.55 0.83 22.12
C PRO A 143 28.91 1.45 21.79
N VAL A 144 29.04 2.74 22.06
CA VAL A 144 30.32 3.46 22.04
C VAL A 144 30.84 3.54 23.45
N GLU A 145 31.99 2.91 23.70
CA GLU A 145 32.59 2.85 25.00
C GLU A 145 33.77 3.82 25.14
N LYS A 146 33.86 4.47 26.28
CA LYS A 146 35.00 5.27 26.71
C LYS A 146 35.29 4.97 28.17
N ASP A 147 36.53 4.62 28.48
CA ASP A 147 37.00 4.28 29.82
C ASP A 147 36.14 3.20 30.52
N GLY A 148 35.70 2.19 29.73
CA GLY A 148 34.89 1.07 30.23
C GLY A 148 33.44 1.43 30.53
N LYS A 149 32.98 2.60 30.10
CA LYS A 149 31.57 3.04 30.20
C LYS A 149 30.97 3.34 28.83
N ILE A 150 29.72 2.93 28.64
CA ILE A 150 28.97 3.29 27.44
C ILE A 150 28.65 4.78 27.54
N VAL A 151 29.14 5.56 26.58
CA VAL A 151 28.94 7.01 26.51
C VAL A 151 27.96 7.42 25.39
N ASP A 152 27.71 6.53 24.39
CA ASP A 152 26.82 6.79 23.29
C ASP A 152 26.44 5.47 22.58
N TYR A 153 25.56 5.53 21.59
CA TYR A 153 25.18 4.42 20.71
C TYR A 153 25.28 4.84 19.25
N LYS A 154 25.86 3.98 18.44
CA LYS A 154 25.92 4.14 16.98
C LYS A 154 24.92 3.21 16.32
N ILE A 155 24.19 3.70 15.32
CA ILE A 155 23.29 2.89 14.49
C ILE A 155 24.06 2.45 13.24
N GLU A 156 24.14 1.13 13.03
CA GLU A 156 24.75 0.52 11.86
C GLU A 156 23.69 -0.28 11.10
N TYR A 157 23.61 -0.07 9.78
CA TYR A 157 22.69 -0.79 8.92
C TYR A 157 23.42 -1.94 8.23
N VAL A 158 22.75 -3.08 8.14
CA VAL A 158 23.24 -4.26 7.43
C VAL A 158 22.55 -4.33 6.09
N ASP A 159 23.29 -4.46 5.01
CA ASP A 159 22.76 -4.46 3.64
C ASP A 159 22.14 -5.79 3.22
N ASN A 160 22.31 -6.85 4.01
CA ASN A 160 21.95 -8.21 3.63
C ASN A 160 21.15 -8.89 4.75
N TYR A 161 19.85 -9.11 4.48
CA TYR A 161 18.94 -9.81 5.40
C TYR A 161 19.44 -11.21 5.78
N LEU A 162 19.88 -12.00 4.78
CA LEU A 162 20.33 -13.37 5.04
C LEU A 162 21.56 -13.39 5.97
N GLN A 163 22.52 -12.50 5.72
CA GLN A 163 23.70 -12.39 6.57
C GLN A 163 23.30 -12.00 8.01
N GLN A 164 22.39 -11.05 8.17
CA GLN A 164 21.91 -10.67 9.51
C GLN A 164 21.27 -11.85 10.24
N GLN A 165 20.46 -12.66 9.56
CA GLN A 165 19.82 -13.84 10.16
C GLN A 165 20.86 -14.90 10.56
N LEU A 166 21.88 -15.10 9.73
CA LEU A 166 22.99 -16.01 10.05
C LEU A 166 23.79 -15.51 11.27
N ASP A 167 24.01 -14.22 11.37
CA ASP A 167 24.73 -13.62 12.50
C ASP A 167 23.91 -13.68 13.80
N TYR A 168 22.59 -13.47 13.71
CA TYR A 168 21.68 -13.71 14.84
C TYR A 168 21.69 -15.18 15.26
N GLY A 169 21.65 -16.12 14.32
CA GLY A 169 21.74 -17.55 14.61
C GLY A 169 23.02 -17.93 15.36
N LYS A 170 24.15 -17.29 15.01
CA LYS A 170 25.43 -17.50 15.72
C LYS A 170 25.43 -16.83 17.10
N LYS A 171 24.93 -15.58 17.20
CA LYS A 171 25.00 -14.77 18.41
C LYS A 171 24.03 -15.23 19.49
N TYR A 172 22.83 -15.64 19.10
CA TYR A 172 21.75 -15.99 20.03
C TYR A 172 21.41 -17.49 20.04
N ARG A 173 22.28 -18.31 19.49
CA ARG A 173 22.12 -19.77 19.49
C ARG A 173 22.08 -20.26 20.94
N THR A 174 20.89 -20.66 21.36
CA THR A 174 20.76 -21.48 22.58
C THR A 174 21.19 -22.90 22.23
N LEU A 175 22.18 -23.39 22.92
CA LEU A 175 22.62 -24.78 22.85
C LEU A 175 21.59 -25.69 23.48
#